data_690e2232309b2a338109ebeaf97637bb
#
_entry.id   690e2232309b2a338109ebeaf97637bb
#
_cell.length_a   1.000
_cell.length_b   1.000
_cell.length_c   1.000
_cell.angle_alpha   90.00
_cell.angle_beta   90.00
_cell.angle_gamma   90.00
#
_symmetry.space_group_name_H-M   'P 1'
#
loop_
_entity.id
_entity.type
_entity.pdbx_description
1 polymer ?
#
loop_
_entity_poly.entity_id
_entity_poly.type
_entity_poly.pdbx_seq_one_letter_code
_entity_poly.pdbx_strand_id
1 'polypeptide(L)'
;APGKYDEFYNFVSGGFSGQMSVYGLPSGRMLKVVPIFSVDPESGWGFSEETKPMLNTSEGFIPWDDQHHLELSQTNGEVDGRWIFANANNTPRIARVDLKRFKTSEIIELPNSAGNHSSPFITENTEYVVAGTRFGVPGDYDNGDVPINTYKKNFKAHVSFIKVDKQSGKMDLSFQLRLPGVNFDLSHAGKGKSHGWFFFTCYNSEQANTLLEVNASQRDKDFIMAVNWKKAEEYIKAGKGKKQKVRYAHNTYSDVTHSATSEIMTDVTVLDSKELKDICYFIPCPKS
;
A
#
# COMPACT_ATOMS: atom_id res chain seq x y z
N ALA A 1 -27.78 -12.48 19.98
CA ALA A 1 -28.83 -13.40 20.34
C ALA A 1 -29.34 -14.13 19.08
N PRO A 2 -29.67 -15.41 19.12
CA PRO A 2 -30.23 -16.12 17.99
C PRO A 2 -31.43 -15.38 17.41
N GLY A 3 -31.48 -15.19 16.09
CA GLY A 3 -32.57 -14.50 15.41
C GLY A 3 -32.49 -12.98 15.35
N LYS A 4 -31.41 -12.36 15.87
CA LYS A 4 -31.14 -10.95 15.68
C LYS A 4 -29.95 -10.77 14.75
N TYR A 5 -30.07 -9.80 13.86
CA TYR A 5 -28.96 -9.35 13.03
C TYR A 5 -28.04 -8.46 13.85
N ASP A 6 -26.76 -8.49 13.50
CA ASP A 6 -25.80 -7.55 14.06
C ASP A 6 -25.95 -6.18 13.36
N GLU A 7 -25.77 -5.13 14.12
CA GLU A 7 -25.93 -3.75 13.63
C GLU A 7 -24.69 -3.29 12.86
N PHE A 8 -23.52 -3.84 13.24
CA PHE A 8 -22.24 -3.44 12.66
C PHE A 8 -21.40 -4.67 12.31
N TYR A 9 -20.52 -4.50 11.36
CA TYR A 9 -19.43 -5.43 11.08
C TYR A 9 -18.10 -4.84 11.55
N ASN A 10 -17.32 -5.67 12.22
CA ASN A 10 -15.95 -5.36 12.59
C ASN A 10 -15.00 -6.21 11.75
N PHE A 11 -14.08 -5.57 11.06
CA PHE A 11 -13.09 -6.22 10.21
C PHE A 11 -11.75 -6.24 10.95
N VAL A 12 -11.20 -7.41 11.13
CA VAL A 12 -9.98 -7.62 11.91
C VAL A 12 -8.92 -8.24 11.04
N SER A 13 -7.78 -7.59 10.98
CA SER A 13 -6.59 -8.12 10.34
C SER A 13 -6.11 -9.38 11.06
N GLY A 14 -5.78 -10.41 10.31
CA GLY A 14 -5.27 -11.67 10.84
C GLY A 14 -3.74 -11.71 10.97
N GLY A 15 -3.04 -10.65 10.58
CA GLY A 15 -1.58 -10.59 10.62
C GLY A 15 -0.95 -11.73 9.83
N PHE A 16 -0.14 -12.53 10.48
CA PHE A 16 0.57 -13.66 9.88
C PHE A 16 -0.32 -14.75 9.24
N SER A 17 -1.63 -14.75 9.50
CA SER A 17 -2.53 -15.67 8.79
C SER A 17 -2.78 -15.27 7.34
N GLY A 18 -2.47 -14.04 6.95
CA GLY A 18 -2.74 -13.51 5.61
C GLY A 18 -4.23 -13.35 5.29
N GLN A 19 -5.07 -13.34 6.33
CA GLN A 19 -6.53 -13.37 6.23
C GLN A 19 -7.15 -12.19 6.98
N MET A 20 -8.40 -11.91 6.70
CA MET A 20 -9.23 -10.96 7.42
C MET A 20 -10.41 -11.69 8.04
N SER A 21 -10.71 -11.43 9.30
CA SER A 21 -11.88 -11.94 9.97
C SER A 21 -12.96 -10.88 10.07
N VAL A 22 -14.22 -11.30 9.90
CA VAL A 22 -15.40 -10.43 9.99
C VAL A 22 -16.23 -10.86 11.21
N TYR A 23 -16.44 -9.92 12.10
CA TYR A 23 -17.25 -10.13 13.29
C TYR A 23 -18.52 -9.27 13.26
N GLY A 24 -19.62 -9.84 13.69
CA GLY A 24 -20.85 -9.10 13.90
C GLY A 24 -20.90 -8.46 15.28
N LEU A 25 -21.38 -7.24 15.38
CA LEU A 25 -21.58 -6.53 16.64
C LEU A 25 -23.05 -6.16 16.81
N PRO A 26 -23.66 -6.32 17.99
CA PRO A 26 -23.02 -6.59 19.29
C PRO A 26 -22.79 -8.06 19.63
N SER A 27 -23.14 -9.02 18.77
CA SER A 27 -23.08 -10.46 19.11
C SER A 27 -21.66 -10.98 19.36
N GLY A 28 -20.63 -10.36 18.79
CA GLY A 28 -19.26 -10.86 18.82
C GLY A 28 -19.01 -12.13 18.00
N ARG A 29 -19.99 -12.56 17.19
CA ARG A 29 -19.85 -13.77 16.38
C ARG A 29 -18.88 -13.54 15.21
N MET A 30 -18.00 -14.48 14.99
CA MET A 30 -17.24 -14.54 13.75
C MET A 30 -18.18 -14.98 12.61
N LEU A 31 -18.36 -14.12 11.64
CA LEU A 31 -19.29 -14.32 10.52
C LEU A 31 -18.58 -14.93 9.31
N LYS A 32 -17.33 -14.50 9.06
CA LYS A 32 -16.57 -14.91 7.90
C LYS A 32 -15.08 -14.76 8.15
N VAL A 33 -14.29 -15.65 7.56
CA VAL A 33 -12.86 -15.45 7.31
C VAL A 33 -12.68 -15.25 5.81
N VAL A 34 -11.96 -14.22 5.43
CA VAL A 34 -11.66 -13.86 4.04
C VAL A 34 -10.17 -14.02 3.80
N PRO A 35 -9.73 -15.01 3.04
CA PRO A 35 -8.32 -15.13 2.67
C PRO A 35 -7.95 -14.03 1.69
N ILE A 36 -6.79 -13.40 1.93
CA ILE A 36 -6.29 -12.29 1.10
C ILE A 36 -4.93 -12.67 0.52
N PHE A 37 -3.90 -12.74 1.36
CA PHE A 37 -2.53 -13.06 0.94
C PHE A 37 -2.11 -14.48 1.34
N SER A 38 -3.04 -15.32 1.72
CA SER A 38 -2.79 -16.73 2.02
C SER A 38 -3.65 -17.61 1.13
N VAL A 39 -3.15 -18.80 0.81
CA VAL A 39 -4.00 -19.83 0.22
C VAL A 39 -4.97 -20.37 1.27
N ASP A 40 -6.15 -20.77 0.83
CA ASP A 40 -7.18 -21.34 1.71
C ASP A 40 -7.85 -22.54 1.04
N PRO A 41 -7.51 -23.78 1.47
CA PRO A 41 -8.06 -24.99 0.88
C PRO A 41 -9.58 -25.11 1.03
N GLU A 42 -10.14 -24.62 2.14
CA GLU A 42 -11.57 -24.73 2.42
C GLU A 42 -12.42 -23.96 1.39
N SER A 43 -12.01 -22.75 1.04
CA SER A 43 -12.69 -21.93 0.03
C SER A 43 -12.17 -22.13 -1.39
N GLY A 44 -11.06 -22.86 -1.57
CA GLY A 44 -10.36 -23.00 -2.85
C GLY A 44 -9.56 -21.75 -3.27
N TRP A 45 -9.43 -20.76 -2.39
CA TRP A 45 -8.67 -19.55 -2.66
C TRP A 45 -7.17 -19.86 -2.85
N GLY A 46 -6.60 -19.36 -3.94
CA GLY A 46 -5.21 -19.59 -4.31
C GLY A 46 -4.96 -20.94 -5.01
N PHE A 47 -5.99 -21.77 -5.22
CA PHE A 47 -5.88 -23.05 -5.90
C PHE A 47 -6.61 -23.08 -7.25
N SER A 48 -7.66 -22.28 -7.42
CA SER A 48 -8.38 -22.20 -8.69
C SER A 48 -7.65 -21.37 -9.74
N GLU A 49 -7.98 -21.60 -11.00
CA GLU A 49 -7.47 -20.80 -12.13
C GLU A 49 -7.83 -19.31 -11.98
N GLU A 50 -8.94 -18.99 -11.35
CA GLU A 50 -9.38 -17.62 -11.09
C GLU A 50 -8.56 -16.94 -9.98
N THR A 51 -8.25 -17.65 -8.90
CA THR A 51 -7.72 -17.03 -7.67
C THR A 51 -6.22 -17.21 -7.50
N LYS A 52 -5.63 -18.30 -8.02
CA LYS A 52 -4.19 -18.54 -7.96
C LYS A 52 -3.35 -17.41 -8.59
N PRO A 53 -3.75 -16.85 -9.73
CA PRO A 53 -3.03 -15.74 -10.36
C PRO A 53 -2.96 -14.48 -9.48
N MET A 54 -3.92 -14.28 -8.59
CA MET A 54 -3.91 -13.11 -7.68
C MET A 54 -2.77 -13.14 -6.66
N LEU A 55 -2.19 -14.33 -6.43
CA LEU A 55 -1.05 -14.50 -5.52
C LEU A 55 0.31 -14.49 -6.24
N ASN A 56 0.32 -14.31 -7.55
CA ASN A 56 1.57 -14.13 -8.30
C ASN A 56 2.15 -12.72 -8.06
N THR A 57 3.47 -12.68 -8.04
CA THR A 57 4.28 -11.47 -7.95
C THR A 57 5.35 -11.48 -9.03
N SER A 58 6.12 -10.42 -9.14
CA SER A 58 7.33 -10.38 -9.98
C SER A 58 8.37 -11.45 -9.60
N GLU A 59 8.32 -11.92 -8.35
CA GLU A 59 9.19 -12.99 -7.83
C GLU A 59 8.59 -14.40 -7.98
N GLY A 60 7.40 -14.51 -8.57
CA GLY A 60 6.67 -15.75 -8.76
C GLY A 60 5.44 -15.88 -7.85
N PHE A 61 4.98 -17.13 -7.71
CA PHE A 61 3.83 -17.45 -6.86
C PHE A 61 4.20 -17.37 -5.37
N ILE A 62 3.64 -16.41 -4.66
CA ILE A 62 3.84 -16.23 -3.21
C ILE A 62 2.52 -16.51 -2.49
N PRO A 63 2.35 -17.74 -1.98
CA PRO A 63 1.09 -18.23 -1.41
C PRO A 63 0.81 -17.73 0.00
N TRP A 64 1.66 -16.89 0.55
CA TRP A 64 1.50 -16.34 1.89
C TRP A 64 2.15 -14.97 2.03
N ASP A 65 1.53 -14.10 2.82
CA ASP A 65 2.11 -12.87 3.34
C ASP A 65 1.37 -12.42 4.61
N ASP A 66 2.03 -11.59 5.40
CA ASP A 66 1.43 -10.95 6.57
C ASP A 66 0.47 -9.84 6.13
N GLN A 67 -0.81 -10.02 6.42
CA GLN A 67 -1.83 -9.01 6.19
C GLN A 67 -1.94 -8.12 7.43
N HIS A 68 -1.66 -6.82 7.31
CA HIS A 68 -1.45 -5.97 8.48
C HIS A 68 -2.55 -4.94 8.70
N HIS A 69 -2.77 -4.05 7.76
CA HIS A 69 -3.73 -2.97 7.90
C HIS A 69 -4.91 -3.12 6.93
N LEU A 70 -6.07 -2.68 7.39
CA LEU A 70 -7.32 -2.65 6.66
C LEU A 70 -7.86 -1.23 6.61
N GLU A 71 -8.35 -0.81 5.45
CA GLU A 71 -9.00 0.49 5.29
C GLU A 71 -10.28 0.37 4.48
N LEU A 72 -11.38 0.89 5.00
CA LEU A 72 -12.69 0.85 4.36
C LEU A 72 -12.84 1.97 3.32
N SER A 73 -13.42 1.65 2.18
CA SER A 73 -13.77 2.67 1.17
C SER A 73 -14.73 3.72 1.73
N GLN A 74 -14.59 4.95 1.24
CA GLN A 74 -15.35 6.10 1.71
C GLN A 74 -15.96 6.88 0.54
N THR A 75 -17.07 7.53 0.83
CA THR A 75 -17.71 8.53 0.00
C THR A 75 -18.03 9.74 0.87
N ASN A 76 -17.53 10.92 0.50
CA ASN A 76 -17.62 12.15 1.28
C ASN A 76 -17.08 11.99 2.72
N GLY A 77 -16.03 11.19 2.88
CA GLY A 77 -15.38 10.96 4.17
C GLY A 77 -16.09 9.96 5.08
N GLU A 78 -17.20 9.40 4.64
CA GLU A 78 -17.97 8.39 5.37
C GLU A 78 -17.79 7.00 4.75
N VAL A 79 -17.71 5.98 5.60
CA VAL A 79 -17.60 4.59 5.15
C VAL A 79 -18.83 4.23 4.31
N ASP A 80 -18.59 3.69 3.12
CA ASP A 80 -19.65 3.41 2.13
C ASP A 80 -19.97 1.92 1.94
N GLY A 81 -19.24 1.03 2.60
CA GLY A 81 -19.49 -0.41 2.63
C GLY A 81 -19.24 -1.15 1.31
N ARG A 82 -18.55 -0.53 0.35
CA ARG A 82 -18.28 -1.18 -0.95
C ARG A 82 -17.06 -2.08 -0.90
N TRP A 83 -15.96 -1.56 -0.42
CA TRP A 83 -14.66 -2.25 -0.45
C TRP A 83 -13.88 -2.08 0.84
N ILE A 84 -12.99 -3.00 1.04
CA ILE A 84 -11.90 -2.88 2.01
C ILE A 84 -10.58 -3.10 1.28
N PHE A 85 -9.59 -2.31 1.62
CA PHE A 85 -8.24 -2.44 1.09
C PHE A 85 -7.33 -3.00 2.18
N ALA A 86 -6.39 -3.85 1.78
CA ALA A 86 -5.46 -4.51 2.68
C ALA A 86 -4.05 -4.45 2.11
N ASN A 87 -3.05 -4.31 2.98
CA ASN A 87 -1.65 -4.37 2.59
C ASN A 87 -1.04 -5.73 2.93
N ALA A 88 -0.06 -6.13 2.13
CA ALA A 88 0.91 -7.14 2.47
C ALA A 88 2.15 -6.46 3.09
N ASN A 89 2.63 -6.99 4.21
CA ASN A 89 3.73 -6.37 4.95
C ASN A 89 5.11 -6.71 4.36
N ASN A 90 5.27 -7.95 3.86
CA ASN A 90 6.57 -8.44 3.39
C ASN A 90 6.76 -8.31 1.87
N THR A 91 5.68 -8.25 1.12
CA THR A 91 5.70 -7.97 -0.33
C THR A 91 4.97 -6.67 -0.63
N PRO A 92 5.33 -5.97 -1.71
CA PRO A 92 4.71 -4.69 -2.04
C PRO A 92 3.32 -4.87 -2.71
N ARG A 93 2.42 -5.59 -2.05
CA ARG A 93 1.08 -5.88 -2.59
C ARG A 93 -0.02 -5.14 -1.84
N ILE A 94 -1.02 -4.72 -2.59
CA ILE A 94 -2.28 -4.15 -2.08
C ILE A 94 -3.42 -4.99 -2.62
N ALA A 95 -4.33 -5.38 -1.75
CA ALA A 95 -5.53 -6.13 -2.10
C ALA A 95 -6.78 -5.27 -1.94
N ARG A 96 -7.81 -5.62 -2.71
CA ARG A 96 -9.17 -5.12 -2.56
C ARG A 96 -10.14 -6.27 -2.31
N VAL A 97 -10.89 -6.17 -1.24
CA VAL A 97 -11.97 -7.09 -0.87
C VAL A 97 -13.31 -6.45 -1.23
N ASP A 98 -14.15 -7.17 -1.95
CA ASP A 98 -15.54 -6.80 -2.22
C ASP A 98 -16.41 -7.15 -1.01
N LEU A 99 -16.94 -6.14 -0.34
CA LEU A 99 -17.75 -6.33 0.87
C LEU A 99 -19.16 -6.84 0.60
N LYS A 100 -19.65 -6.71 -0.62
CA LYS A 100 -20.93 -7.32 -1.01
C LYS A 100 -20.85 -8.85 -1.03
N ARG A 101 -19.66 -9.38 -1.32
CA ARG A 101 -19.41 -10.83 -1.45
C ARG A 101 -18.53 -11.38 -0.34
N PHE A 102 -17.88 -10.53 0.45
CA PHE A 102 -16.80 -10.90 1.37
C PHE A 102 -15.75 -11.77 0.68
N LYS A 103 -15.26 -11.30 -0.45
CA LYS A 103 -14.28 -12.02 -1.27
C LYS A 103 -13.20 -11.06 -1.77
N THR A 104 -11.95 -11.49 -1.68
CA THR A 104 -10.84 -10.79 -2.34
C THR A 104 -11.06 -10.80 -3.84
N SER A 105 -11.00 -9.63 -4.45
CA SER A 105 -11.40 -9.42 -5.84
C SER A 105 -10.26 -8.89 -6.73
N GLU A 106 -9.21 -8.36 -6.12
CA GLU A 106 -8.05 -7.86 -6.84
C GLU A 106 -6.85 -7.75 -5.91
N ILE A 107 -5.68 -8.11 -6.40
CA ILE A 107 -4.39 -7.85 -5.75
C ILE A 107 -3.47 -7.24 -6.80
N ILE A 108 -2.82 -6.14 -6.45
CA ILE A 108 -1.78 -5.53 -7.30
C ILE A 108 -0.45 -5.52 -6.55
N GLU A 109 0.64 -5.63 -7.29
CA GLU A 109 2.01 -5.44 -6.79
C GLU A 109 2.48 -4.02 -7.14
N LEU A 110 3.21 -3.38 -6.25
CA LEU A 110 3.72 -2.03 -6.44
C LEU A 110 5.22 -2.06 -6.75
N PRO A 111 5.66 -1.40 -7.81
CA PRO A 111 7.09 -1.29 -8.12
C PRO A 111 7.78 -0.34 -7.14
N ASN A 112 9.11 -0.37 -7.12
CA ASN A 112 9.95 0.50 -6.30
C ASN A 112 9.64 0.42 -4.79
N SER A 113 9.18 -0.72 -4.32
CA SER A 113 8.78 -0.91 -2.93
C SER A 113 9.22 -2.29 -2.44
N ALA A 114 9.72 -2.37 -1.22
CA ALA A 114 10.09 -3.64 -0.59
C ALA A 114 9.01 -4.19 0.34
N GLY A 115 8.04 -3.37 0.70
CA GLY A 115 6.92 -3.72 1.57
C GLY A 115 6.12 -2.48 1.92
N ASN A 116 4.85 -2.65 2.27
CA ASN A 116 3.91 -1.55 2.43
C ASN A 116 3.25 -1.56 3.81
N HIS A 117 4.04 -1.66 4.88
CA HIS A 117 3.48 -1.70 6.24
C HIS A 117 2.60 -0.48 6.56
N SER A 118 2.95 0.68 6.04
CA SER A 118 2.23 1.94 6.27
C SER A 118 0.98 2.13 5.40
N SER A 119 0.44 1.09 4.86
CA SER A 119 -0.66 1.12 3.87
C SER A 119 -1.74 0.10 4.19
N PRO A 120 -2.86 0.14 3.51
CA PRO A 120 -3.36 1.10 2.54
C PRO A 120 -4.18 2.18 3.24
N PHE A 121 -4.08 3.42 2.80
CA PHE A 121 -4.97 4.47 3.26
C PHE A 121 -5.64 5.15 2.08
N ILE A 122 -6.84 5.65 2.27
CA ILE A 122 -7.64 6.17 1.16
C ILE A 122 -7.89 7.66 1.27
N THR A 123 -8.09 8.30 0.14
CA THR A 123 -8.60 9.66 0.07
C THR A 123 -10.10 9.71 0.39
N GLU A 124 -10.62 10.90 0.72
CA GLU A 124 -11.97 11.14 1.24
C GLU A 124 -13.12 10.52 0.41
N ASN A 125 -12.92 10.35 -0.89
CA ASN A 125 -13.88 9.74 -1.80
C ASN A 125 -13.35 8.48 -2.47
N THR A 126 -12.35 7.84 -1.88
CA THR A 126 -11.67 6.68 -2.47
C THR A 126 -11.17 6.95 -3.90
N GLU A 127 -10.73 8.19 -4.17
CA GLU A 127 -10.11 8.52 -5.46
C GLU A 127 -8.80 7.75 -5.64
N TYR A 128 -8.06 7.63 -4.53
CA TYR A 128 -6.80 6.90 -4.44
C TYR A 128 -6.75 6.03 -3.20
N VAL A 129 -6.13 4.87 -3.36
CA VAL A 129 -5.45 4.16 -2.28
C VAL A 129 -4.00 4.62 -2.29
N VAL A 130 -3.50 5.03 -1.14
CA VAL A 130 -2.15 5.55 -0.99
C VAL A 130 -1.31 4.57 -0.19
N ALA A 131 -0.18 4.18 -0.77
CA ALA A 131 0.72 3.19 -0.21
C ALA A 131 2.13 3.75 -0.07
N GLY A 132 2.62 3.87 1.15
CA GLY A 132 3.99 4.26 1.46
C GLY A 132 4.89 3.06 1.73
N THR A 133 6.12 3.10 1.25
CA THR A 133 7.10 2.08 1.60
C THR A 133 7.56 2.23 3.04
N ARG A 134 7.54 1.14 3.81
CA ARG A 134 8.16 1.14 5.13
C ARG A 134 9.68 1.20 5.04
N PHE A 135 10.24 0.49 4.08
CA PHE A 135 11.68 0.44 3.86
C PHE A 135 12.03 1.04 2.51
N GLY A 136 13.07 1.87 2.49
CA GLY A 136 13.61 2.41 1.26
C GLY A 136 14.23 1.30 0.39
N VAL A 137 14.19 1.52 -0.91
CA VAL A 137 14.86 0.66 -1.90
C VAL A 137 15.91 1.47 -2.66
N PRO A 138 16.89 0.82 -3.30
CA PRO A 138 17.80 1.52 -4.20
C PRO A 138 17.02 2.29 -5.27
N GLY A 139 17.37 3.55 -5.47
CA GLY A 139 16.67 4.43 -6.42
C GLY A 139 16.72 3.98 -7.87
N ASP A 140 17.71 3.17 -8.22
CA ASP A 140 17.88 2.54 -9.52
C ASP A 140 17.84 1.01 -9.34
N TYR A 141 16.76 0.52 -8.73
CA TYR A 141 16.59 -0.89 -8.36
C TYR A 141 16.77 -1.84 -9.55
N ASP A 142 16.43 -1.40 -10.76
CA ASP A 142 16.58 -2.19 -11.98
C ASP A 142 18.04 -2.42 -12.39
N ASN A 143 18.97 -1.68 -11.83
CA ASN A 143 20.39 -1.75 -12.17
C ASN A 143 21.24 -2.64 -11.25
N GLY A 144 20.59 -3.34 -10.32
CA GLY A 144 21.25 -4.34 -9.48
C GLY A 144 22.03 -3.72 -8.30
N ASP A 145 23.31 -4.05 -8.19
CA ASP A 145 24.12 -3.79 -7.00
C ASP A 145 24.33 -2.31 -6.67
N VAL A 146 24.11 -1.94 -5.43
CA VAL A 146 24.40 -0.60 -4.92
C VAL A 146 25.65 -0.65 -4.04
N PRO A 147 26.71 0.12 -4.39
CA PRO A 147 27.92 0.15 -3.55
C PRO A 147 27.62 0.61 -2.13
N ILE A 148 28.18 -0.09 -1.16
CA ILE A 148 27.91 0.15 0.27
C ILE A 148 28.20 1.58 0.73
N ASN A 149 29.20 2.21 0.15
CA ASN A 149 29.56 3.60 0.47
C ASN A 149 28.57 4.64 -0.07
N THR A 150 27.66 4.25 -0.96
CA THR A 150 26.67 5.14 -1.57
C THR A 150 25.24 4.78 -1.17
N TYR A 151 25.05 3.72 -0.40
CA TYR A 151 23.72 3.16 -0.14
C TYR A 151 22.76 4.20 0.46
N LYS A 152 23.19 5.00 1.44
CA LYS A 152 22.35 6.05 2.06
C LYS A 152 21.84 7.10 1.06
N LYS A 153 22.66 7.42 0.07
CA LYS A 153 22.31 8.36 -0.99
C LYS A 153 21.34 7.74 -1.99
N ASN A 154 21.50 6.46 -2.26
CA ASN A 154 20.78 5.76 -3.32
C ASN A 154 19.47 5.14 -2.86
N PHE A 155 19.32 4.85 -1.57
CA PHE A 155 18.05 4.34 -1.04
C PHE A 155 16.99 5.44 -1.02
N LYS A 156 15.81 5.11 -1.50
CA LYS A 156 14.67 6.02 -1.64
C LYS A 156 13.41 5.36 -1.12
N ALA A 157 12.58 6.17 -0.50
CA ALA A 157 11.22 5.79 -0.19
C ALA A 157 10.30 6.19 -1.36
N HIS A 158 9.27 5.40 -1.59
CA HIS A 158 8.26 5.69 -2.60
C HIS A 158 6.88 5.72 -1.95
N VAL A 159 6.08 6.69 -2.33
CA VAL A 159 4.66 6.74 -2.01
C VAL A 159 3.88 6.55 -3.30
N SER A 160 3.10 5.48 -3.35
CA SER A 160 2.30 5.09 -4.51
C SER A 160 0.89 5.62 -4.38
N PHE A 161 0.41 6.28 -5.43
CA PHE A 161 -0.97 6.71 -5.56
C PHE A 161 -1.68 5.80 -6.56
N ILE A 162 -2.53 4.94 -6.03
CA ILE A 162 -3.26 3.91 -6.76
C ILE A 162 -4.66 4.44 -7.01
N LYS A 163 -4.98 4.75 -8.24
CA LYS A 163 -6.29 5.23 -8.62
C LYS A 163 -7.32 4.12 -8.52
N VAL A 164 -8.47 4.43 -7.94
CA VAL A 164 -9.60 3.50 -7.83
C VAL A 164 -10.71 3.95 -8.76
N ASP A 165 -11.14 3.06 -9.63
CA ASP A 165 -12.33 3.30 -10.45
C ASP A 165 -13.59 3.31 -9.59
N LYS A 166 -14.37 4.37 -9.66
CA LYS A 166 -15.51 4.58 -8.77
C LYS A 166 -16.65 3.56 -8.93
N GLN A 167 -16.75 2.91 -10.07
CA GLN A 167 -17.82 1.95 -10.36
C GLN A 167 -17.39 0.52 -10.06
N SER A 168 -16.27 0.11 -10.62
CA SER A 168 -15.76 -1.27 -10.51
C SER A 168 -14.87 -1.51 -9.30
N GLY A 169 -14.27 -0.45 -8.77
CA GLY A 169 -13.23 -0.52 -7.74
C GLY A 169 -11.87 -0.92 -8.28
N LYS A 170 -11.71 -1.12 -9.59
CA LYS A 170 -10.44 -1.49 -10.19
C LYS A 170 -9.31 -0.55 -9.75
N MET A 171 -8.19 -1.13 -9.39
CA MET A 171 -7.00 -0.42 -8.93
C MET A 171 -5.97 -0.31 -10.05
N ASP A 172 -5.51 0.91 -10.32
CA ASP A 172 -4.43 1.17 -11.28
C ASP A 172 -3.40 2.12 -10.65
N LEU A 173 -2.11 1.74 -10.68
CA LEU A 173 -1.05 2.63 -10.22
C LEU A 173 -0.97 3.87 -11.12
N SER A 174 -1.25 5.02 -10.54
CA SER A 174 -1.31 6.30 -11.28
C SER A 174 0.05 6.98 -11.33
N PHE A 175 0.67 7.15 -10.17
CA PHE A 175 1.99 7.78 -10.06
C PHE A 175 2.64 7.46 -8.70
N GLN A 176 3.93 7.74 -8.62
CA GLN A 176 4.70 7.64 -7.38
C GLN A 176 5.41 8.95 -7.05
N LEU A 177 5.59 9.20 -5.77
CA LEU A 177 6.49 10.23 -5.26
C LEU A 177 7.76 9.53 -4.78
N ARG A 178 8.91 9.98 -5.27
CA ARG A 178 10.23 9.51 -4.81
C ARG A 178 10.78 10.46 -3.77
N LEU A 179 10.91 9.99 -2.57
CA LEU A 179 11.32 10.76 -1.40
C LEU A 179 12.75 10.40 -0.98
N PRO A 180 13.41 11.25 -0.20
CA PRO A 180 14.59 10.82 0.55
C PRO A 180 14.26 9.56 1.35
N GLY A 181 15.29 8.80 1.70
CA GLY A 181 15.12 7.59 2.48
C GLY A 181 14.58 7.88 3.88
N VAL A 182 13.29 7.83 3.99
CA VAL A 182 12.55 7.94 5.25
C VAL A 182 11.59 6.77 5.34
N ASN A 183 11.35 6.30 6.55
CA ASN A 183 10.38 5.25 6.80
C ASN A 183 9.03 5.88 7.15
N PHE A 184 8.00 5.41 6.48
CA PHE A 184 6.64 5.82 6.75
C PHE A 184 5.95 4.77 7.63
N ASP A 185 5.06 5.25 8.49
CA ASP A 185 4.15 4.39 9.20
C ASP A 185 2.70 4.79 8.89
N LEU A 186 1.89 5.04 9.88
CA LEU A 186 0.48 5.33 9.69
C LEU A 186 0.27 6.61 8.89
N SER A 187 -0.73 6.62 8.06
CA SER A 187 -1.08 7.78 7.24
C SER A 187 -2.58 8.05 7.26
N HIS A 188 -2.95 9.28 6.94
CA HIS A 188 -4.34 9.70 6.82
C HIS A 188 -4.55 10.72 5.71
N ALA A 189 -5.67 10.57 5.01
CA ALA A 189 -6.12 11.59 4.08
C ALA A 189 -6.78 12.76 4.83
N GLY A 190 -6.52 13.95 4.36
CA GLY A 190 -7.27 15.13 4.80
C GLY A 190 -8.70 15.10 4.32
N LYS A 191 -9.62 15.52 5.19
CA LYS A 191 -11.05 15.59 4.92
C LYS A 191 -11.57 17.04 4.99
N GLY A 192 -12.66 17.33 4.33
CA GLY A 192 -13.28 18.66 4.33
C GLY A 192 -12.30 19.74 3.84
N LYS A 193 -11.94 20.68 4.69
CA LYS A 193 -11.03 21.79 4.32
C LYS A 193 -9.61 21.34 3.97
N SER A 194 -9.17 20.19 4.47
CA SER A 194 -7.88 19.59 4.15
C SER A 194 -7.96 18.56 3.03
N HIS A 195 -9.12 18.40 2.37
CA HIS A 195 -9.25 17.55 1.20
C HIS A 195 -8.23 17.93 0.12
N GLY A 196 -7.52 16.95 -0.39
CA GLY A 196 -6.40 17.18 -1.31
C GLY A 196 -5.03 17.05 -0.66
N TRP A 197 -4.99 16.87 0.64
CA TRP A 197 -3.79 16.58 1.40
C TRP A 197 -3.77 15.16 1.92
N PHE A 198 -2.57 14.64 2.08
CA PHE A 198 -2.30 13.35 2.71
C PHE A 198 -1.16 13.51 3.70
N PHE A 199 -1.27 12.87 4.86
CA PHE A 199 -0.33 13.04 5.97
C PHE A 199 0.26 11.67 6.35
N PHE A 200 1.56 11.61 6.49
CA PHE A 200 2.29 10.42 6.93
C PHE A 200 3.03 10.70 8.22
N THR A 201 2.97 9.79 9.16
CA THR A 201 3.93 9.77 10.25
C THR A 201 5.23 9.20 9.74
N CYS A 202 6.31 9.91 9.99
CA CYS A 202 7.65 9.49 9.60
C CYS A 202 8.47 9.34 10.86
N TYR A 203 8.91 8.14 11.10
CA TYR A 203 9.84 7.82 12.17
C TYR A 203 11.05 7.18 11.54
N ASN A 204 12.17 7.26 12.18
CA ASN A 204 13.40 6.66 11.72
C ASN A 204 13.84 7.15 10.34
N SER A 205 14.97 7.79 10.34
CA SER A 205 15.74 7.99 9.13
C SER A 205 16.53 6.70 8.83
N GLU A 206 16.93 6.52 7.59
CA GLU A 206 17.84 5.43 7.19
C GLU A 206 19.19 5.47 7.89
N GLN A 207 19.40 6.40 8.80
CA GLN A 207 20.65 6.56 9.54
C GLN A 207 20.75 5.68 10.79
N ALA A 208 19.61 5.17 11.25
CA ALA A 208 19.54 4.24 12.35
C ALA A 208 18.85 2.94 11.90
N ASN A 209 19.56 1.82 11.97
CA ASN A 209 19.12 0.53 11.46
C ASN A 209 18.51 -0.36 12.53
N THR A 210 18.69 0.00 13.79
CA THR A 210 18.17 -0.77 14.92
C THR A 210 17.48 0.15 15.91
N LEU A 211 16.52 -0.40 16.67
CA LEU A 211 15.85 0.34 17.73
C LEU A 211 16.85 0.86 18.80
N LEU A 212 17.92 0.12 19.03
CA LEU A 212 18.98 0.56 19.93
C LEU A 212 19.72 1.80 19.40
N GLU A 213 20.03 1.83 18.11
CA GLU A 213 20.64 3.00 17.47
C GLU A 213 19.72 4.20 17.47
N VAL A 214 18.43 4.01 17.22
CA VAL A 214 17.43 5.08 17.33
C VAL A 214 17.43 5.66 18.74
N ASN A 215 17.31 4.81 19.75
CA ASN A 215 17.24 5.24 21.15
C ASN A 215 18.54 5.85 21.65
N ALA A 216 19.68 5.31 21.24
CA ALA A 216 21.00 5.74 21.73
C ALA A 216 21.51 6.99 21.01
N SER A 217 21.26 7.10 19.70
CA SER A 217 21.80 8.21 18.91
C SER A 217 21.06 9.52 19.11
N GLN A 218 19.78 9.46 19.43
CA GLN A 218 18.85 10.62 19.47
C GLN A 218 18.91 11.48 18.18
N ARG A 219 19.34 10.88 17.09
CA ARG A 219 19.51 11.56 15.79
C ARG A 219 18.25 11.54 14.96
N ASP A 220 17.44 10.50 15.15
CA ASP A 220 16.17 10.40 14.47
C ASP A 220 15.18 11.33 15.14
N LYS A 221 14.52 12.09 14.31
CA LYS A 221 13.50 13.04 14.72
C LYS A 221 12.21 12.64 14.05
N ASP A 222 11.18 12.58 14.82
CA ASP A 222 9.85 12.38 14.29
C ASP A 222 9.38 13.63 13.55
N PHE A 223 8.69 13.40 12.47
CA PHE A 223 8.06 14.45 11.70
C PHE A 223 6.83 13.92 10.97
N ILE A 224 5.99 14.82 10.58
CA ILE A 224 4.86 14.53 9.69
C ILE A 224 5.25 14.99 8.29
N MET A 225 5.05 14.12 7.32
CA MET A 225 5.12 14.52 5.93
C MET A 225 3.71 14.82 5.43
N ALA A 226 3.51 16.04 4.97
CA ALA A 226 2.27 16.46 4.33
C ALA A 226 2.45 16.47 2.82
N VAL A 227 1.54 15.82 2.10
CA VAL A 227 1.56 15.72 0.64
C VAL A 227 0.30 16.35 0.07
N ASN A 228 0.46 17.35 -0.80
CA ASN A 228 -0.65 17.87 -1.59
C ASN A 228 -0.85 16.99 -2.82
N TRP A 229 -1.69 15.96 -2.71
CA TRP A 229 -1.90 15.00 -3.78
C TRP A 229 -2.68 15.58 -4.97
N LYS A 230 -3.56 16.57 -4.76
CA LYS A 230 -4.23 17.26 -5.87
C LYS A 230 -3.22 18.02 -6.74
N LYS A 231 -2.29 18.72 -6.10
CA LYS A 231 -1.23 19.41 -6.85
C LYS A 231 -0.30 18.42 -7.56
N ALA A 232 -0.03 17.26 -6.94
CA ALA A 232 0.69 16.17 -7.61
C ALA A 232 -0.06 15.70 -8.87
N GLU A 233 -1.36 15.49 -8.75
CA GLU A 233 -2.21 15.10 -9.90
C GLU A 233 -2.20 16.15 -11.02
N GLU A 234 -2.25 17.43 -10.68
CA GLU A 234 -2.12 18.53 -11.65
C GLU A 234 -0.76 18.48 -12.37
N TYR A 235 0.32 18.19 -11.65
CA TYR A 235 1.65 18.05 -12.24
C TYR A 235 1.72 16.89 -13.22
N ILE A 236 1.12 15.75 -12.86
CA ILE A 236 1.02 14.59 -13.76
C ILE A 236 0.23 14.94 -15.02
N LYS A 237 -0.92 15.59 -14.88
CA LYS A 237 -1.74 16.06 -16.02
C LYS A 237 -1.01 17.06 -16.91
N ALA A 238 -0.13 17.87 -16.34
CA ALA A 238 0.75 18.79 -17.07
C ALA A 238 1.99 18.13 -17.69
N GLY A 239 2.11 16.80 -17.64
CA GLY A 239 3.22 16.05 -18.19
C GLY A 239 4.53 16.17 -17.40
N LYS A 240 4.47 16.63 -16.15
CA LYS A 240 5.63 16.65 -15.26
C LYS A 240 5.91 15.26 -14.71
N GLY A 241 7.14 15.07 -14.25
CA GLY A 241 7.61 13.79 -13.73
C GLY A 241 8.37 12.96 -14.77
N LYS A 242 9.07 11.97 -14.30
CA LYS A 242 9.85 11.06 -15.12
C LYS A 242 9.09 9.74 -15.29
N LYS A 243 8.89 9.34 -16.53
CA LYS A 243 8.39 7.98 -16.81
C LYS A 243 9.53 6.98 -16.60
N GLN A 244 9.26 5.95 -15.84
CA GLN A 244 10.17 4.83 -15.61
C GLN A 244 9.50 3.54 -16.04
N LYS A 245 10.26 2.69 -16.72
CA LYS A 245 9.85 1.31 -16.93
C LYS A 245 10.23 0.51 -15.69
N VAL A 246 9.27 -0.15 -15.09
CA VAL A 246 9.47 -0.93 -13.89
C VAL A 246 8.87 -2.32 -14.08
N ARG A 247 9.46 -3.32 -13.45
CA ARG A 247 8.85 -4.64 -13.37
C ARG A 247 7.64 -4.56 -12.46
N TYR A 248 6.56 -5.13 -12.95
CA TYR A 248 5.30 -5.06 -12.27
C TYR A 248 4.45 -6.29 -12.62
N ALA A 249 4.20 -7.13 -11.65
CA ALA A 249 3.27 -8.23 -11.81
C ALA A 249 1.89 -7.78 -11.36
N HIS A 250 0.99 -7.60 -12.29
CA HIS A 250 -0.35 -7.16 -12.01
C HIS A 250 -1.33 -8.26 -12.39
N ASN A 251 -1.88 -8.98 -11.43
CA ASN A 251 -3.01 -9.90 -11.55
C ASN A 251 -3.10 -10.75 -12.85
N THR A 252 -2.12 -10.64 -13.71
CA THR A 252 -2.09 -11.34 -14.98
C THR A 252 -1.35 -12.63 -14.80
N TYR A 253 -2.11 -13.68 -14.79
CA TYR A 253 -1.59 -15.01 -14.89
C TYR A 253 -1.40 -15.35 -16.35
N SER A 254 -0.16 -15.53 -16.75
CA SER A 254 0.12 -15.93 -18.12
C SER A 254 0.41 -17.44 -18.24
N ASP A 255 1.01 -18.05 -17.21
CA ASP A 255 1.29 -19.50 -17.22
C ASP A 255 1.81 -19.95 -15.86
N VAL A 256 1.50 -21.18 -15.46
CA VAL A 256 1.98 -21.84 -14.24
C VAL A 256 3.50 -22.06 -14.25
N THR A 257 4.09 -22.06 -15.43
CA THR A 257 5.52 -22.32 -15.64
C THR A 257 6.37 -21.05 -15.67
N HIS A 258 5.74 -19.87 -15.64
CA HIS A 258 6.48 -18.63 -15.69
C HIS A 258 7.17 -18.39 -14.34
N SER A 259 8.46 -18.58 -14.39
CA SER A 259 9.37 -18.02 -13.42
C SER A 259 9.19 -16.49 -13.38
N ALA A 260 9.62 -15.87 -12.31
CA ALA A 260 9.65 -14.42 -12.05
C ALA A 260 10.23 -13.52 -13.18
N THR A 261 10.51 -14.09 -14.32
CA THR A 261 11.10 -13.44 -15.49
C THR A 261 10.09 -12.98 -16.54
N SER A 262 8.78 -13.15 -16.31
CA SER A 262 7.79 -12.54 -17.21
C SER A 262 7.83 -11.03 -16.99
N GLU A 263 8.55 -10.36 -17.86
CA GLU A 263 8.76 -8.91 -17.84
C GLU A 263 7.49 -8.18 -18.28
N ILE A 264 6.55 -8.04 -17.36
CA ILE A 264 5.52 -7.03 -17.56
C ILE A 264 6.14 -5.71 -17.17
N MET A 265 6.66 -5.01 -18.17
CA MET A 265 7.18 -3.66 -18.00
C MET A 265 6.02 -2.68 -18.10
N THR A 266 5.80 -1.93 -17.07
CA THR A 266 4.84 -0.83 -17.09
C THR A 266 5.54 0.52 -16.95
N ASP A 267 4.99 1.54 -17.58
CA ASP A 267 5.48 2.90 -17.41
C ASP A 267 4.83 3.52 -16.17
N VAL A 268 5.64 3.81 -15.18
CA VAL A 268 5.19 4.55 -13.97
C VAL A 268 5.72 5.98 -14.04
N THR A 269 4.86 6.94 -13.80
CA THR A 269 5.27 8.34 -13.66
C THR A 269 5.71 8.61 -12.24
N VAL A 270 6.96 9.05 -12.07
CA VAL A 270 7.56 9.37 -10.78
C VAL A 270 7.84 10.88 -10.69
N LEU A 271 7.30 11.51 -9.65
CA LEU A 271 7.67 12.87 -9.26
C LEU A 271 8.84 12.79 -8.29
N ASP A 272 9.91 13.49 -8.59
CA ASP A 272 11.15 13.48 -7.82
C ASP A 272 11.41 14.86 -7.17
N SER A 273 12.52 15.01 -6.53
CA SER A 273 12.91 16.16 -5.70
C SER A 273 12.64 17.54 -6.34
N LYS A 274 12.72 17.65 -7.65
CA LYS A 274 12.42 18.88 -8.36
C LYS A 274 10.96 19.32 -8.24
N GLU A 275 10.05 18.37 -8.34
CA GLU A 275 8.60 18.59 -8.26
C GLU A 275 8.11 18.61 -6.82
N LEU A 276 8.76 17.85 -5.94
CA LEU A 276 8.31 17.62 -4.56
C LEU A 276 8.37 18.87 -3.69
N LYS A 277 9.26 19.82 -3.99
CA LYS A 277 9.40 21.07 -3.22
C LYS A 277 8.10 21.86 -3.06
N ASP A 278 7.18 21.72 -4.02
CA ASP A 278 5.90 22.40 -4.04
C ASP A 278 4.72 21.49 -3.64
N ILE A 279 4.99 20.21 -3.37
CA ILE A 279 3.98 19.17 -3.13
C ILE A 279 4.10 18.59 -1.73
N CYS A 280 5.33 18.40 -1.24
CA CYS A 280 5.62 17.73 0.02
C CYS A 280 6.29 18.67 1.01
N TYR A 281 5.87 18.58 2.27
CA TYR A 281 6.41 19.36 3.37
C TYR A 281 6.72 18.44 4.54
N PHE A 282 7.90 18.59 5.11
CA PHE A 282 8.25 17.98 6.39
C PHE A 282 7.91 18.94 7.53
N ILE A 283 7.08 18.49 8.44
CA ILE A 283 6.65 19.24 9.61
C ILE A 283 7.31 18.61 10.84
N PRO A 284 8.34 19.23 11.42
CA PRO A 284 9.02 18.68 12.58
C PRO A 284 8.06 18.56 13.77
N CYS A 285 8.09 17.41 14.43
CA CYS A 285 7.39 17.26 15.71
C CYS A 285 8.24 17.87 16.82
N PRO A 286 7.63 18.61 17.76
CA PRO A 286 8.34 19.05 18.95
C PRO A 286 8.87 17.84 19.69
N LYS A 287 10.06 17.95 20.29
CA LYS A 287 10.53 16.93 21.21
C LYS A 287 9.57 16.86 22.39
N SER A 288 9.01 15.69 22.62
CA SER A 288 8.26 15.38 23.85
C SER A 288 9.20 15.26 25.04
#